data_fc3847b136617ca41c869326bfd26504
#
_entry.id   fc3847b136617ca41c869326bfd26504
#
_cell.length_a   1.000
_cell.length_b   1.000
_cell.length_c   1.000
_cell.angle_alpha   90.00
_cell.angle_beta   90.00
_cell.angle_gamma   90.00
#
_symmetry.space_group_name_H-M   'P 1'
#
loop_
_entity.id
_entity.type
_entity.pdbx_description
1 polymer ?
#
loop_
_entity_poly.entity_id
_entity_poly.type
_entity_poly.pdbx_seq_one_letter_code
_entity_poly.pdbx_strand_id
1 'polypeptide(L)'
;VFSPNYKDDDWLTVDTPVNTNKMKLNNYWGVTWLRTDFEVPANLSKQSLLLDGSINVQNIELWLNGTKLTPLPSKKFEFPARLLKRKNQLTARVVIHWGSAWLGTDEQPLILTTQNGMQSFRLDNPWKFNATLEPELPGWQNYYNTHTVIYNAMIHPLMPYSMRGIFWYQGENNVGKAKQYQSLLPKLIESWRIGFKQGNLPFITIQLANYMKRASEPLESKWAELREAQAMSLRYPNTGLVTTIDIGETNDIHPRNKLDVGRRLYQQAQSLVYDASIIGRGPTFRKMEIEGDKIRIYFDNVSGGLKTKDGDQPKSFAIAGSDQQFYWTDTAYIEGETIVVYSDKVPNPISLRYGWADNPEVNLYNSDDLPAVPFRTDNWN
;
A
#
# COMPACT_ATOMS: atom_id res chain seq x y z
N VAL A 1 -2.21 -38.91 -12.61
CA VAL A 1 -1.98 -38.31 -11.29
C VAL A 1 -3.27 -38.26 -10.47
N PHE A 2 -4.35 -37.75 -11.01
CA PHE A 2 -5.63 -37.56 -10.31
C PHE A 2 -6.46 -38.84 -10.11
N SER A 3 -6.10 -39.96 -10.75
CA SER A 3 -6.77 -41.25 -10.56
C SER A 3 -6.50 -41.80 -9.14
N PRO A 4 -7.49 -42.34 -8.43
CA PRO A 4 -7.29 -42.99 -7.14
C PRO A 4 -6.28 -44.15 -7.18
N ASN A 5 -6.11 -44.81 -8.34
CA ASN A 5 -5.19 -45.92 -8.53
C ASN A 5 -3.80 -45.49 -9.00
N TYR A 6 -3.51 -44.18 -9.06
CA TYR A 6 -2.19 -43.69 -9.43
C TYR A 6 -1.18 -44.03 -8.32
N LYS A 7 -0.04 -44.61 -8.71
CA LYS A 7 1.02 -44.96 -7.80
C LYS A 7 1.84 -43.72 -7.42
N ASP A 8 1.88 -43.41 -6.15
CA ASP A 8 2.59 -42.26 -5.59
C ASP A 8 3.55 -42.70 -4.44
N ASP A 9 4.03 -43.94 -4.52
CA ASP A 9 4.85 -44.52 -3.46
C ASP A 9 6.23 -43.85 -3.38
N ASP A 10 6.70 -43.26 -4.47
CA ASP A 10 7.97 -42.52 -4.61
C ASP A 10 7.85 -41.02 -4.31
N TRP A 11 6.63 -40.53 -3.98
CA TRP A 11 6.44 -39.12 -3.69
C TRP A 11 6.96 -38.77 -2.29
N LEU A 12 7.44 -37.53 -2.15
CA LEU A 12 7.84 -36.99 -0.86
C LEU A 12 6.62 -36.65 0.00
N THR A 13 6.79 -36.73 1.32
CA THR A 13 5.71 -36.43 2.29
C THR A 13 5.95 -35.10 2.97
N VAL A 14 4.87 -34.37 3.22
CA VAL A 14 4.84 -33.10 3.95
C VAL A 14 3.65 -33.08 4.93
N ASP A 15 3.93 -32.67 6.17
CA ASP A 15 2.88 -32.51 7.18
C ASP A 15 2.10 -31.21 7.02
N THR A 16 0.85 -31.21 7.46
CA THR A 16 0.01 -30.00 7.52
C THR A 16 0.51 -29.02 8.59
N PRO A 17 0.30 -27.71 8.41
CA PRO A 17 -0.10 -27.06 7.17
C PRO A 17 0.99 -27.18 6.09
N VAL A 18 0.55 -27.42 4.86
CA VAL A 18 1.44 -27.59 3.71
C VAL A 18 1.96 -26.24 3.25
N ASN A 19 3.27 -26.08 3.10
CA ASN A 19 3.84 -24.86 2.56
C ASN A 19 5.18 -25.12 1.85
N THR A 20 5.62 -24.14 1.04
CA THR A 20 6.86 -24.24 0.26
C THR A 20 8.11 -24.46 1.09
N ASN A 21 8.17 -23.92 2.32
CA ASN A 21 9.32 -24.12 3.21
C ASN A 21 9.44 -25.58 3.66
N LYS A 22 8.33 -26.18 4.12
CA LYS A 22 8.27 -27.58 4.53
C LYS A 22 8.56 -28.55 3.36
N MET A 23 8.10 -28.20 2.16
CA MET A 23 8.40 -28.95 0.93
C MET A 23 9.82 -28.71 0.40
N LYS A 24 10.60 -27.78 0.98
CA LYS A 24 11.92 -27.33 0.49
C LYS A 24 11.88 -26.79 -0.94
N LEU A 25 10.78 -26.19 -1.33
CA LEU A 25 10.53 -25.58 -2.63
C LEU A 25 10.72 -24.05 -2.60
N ASN A 26 11.65 -23.54 -1.79
CA ASN A 26 11.97 -22.12 -1.72
C ASN A 26 12.51 -21.66 -3.09
N ASN A 27 11.93 -20.57 -3.60
CA ASN A 27 12.22 -20.05 -4.95
C ASN A 27 11.82 -20.99 -6.11
N TYR A 28 10.98 -21.97 -5.86
CA TYR A 28 10.45 -22.85 -6.90
C TYR A 28 9.40 -22.12 -7.76
N TRP A 29 9.47 -22.38 -9.06
CA TRP A 29 8.58 -21.81 -10.08
C TRP A 29 8.07 -22.95 -10.93
N GLY A 30 6.87 -23.38 -10.66
CA GLY A 30 6.40 -24.56 -11.36
C GLY A 30 5.08 -25.09 -10.84
N VAL A 31 4.80 -26.31 -11.24
CA VAL A 31 3.59 -27.04 -10.84
C VAL A 31 3.98 -28.11 -9.84
N THR A 32 3.30 -28.11 -8.70
CA THR A 32 3.44 -29.17 -7.69
C THR A 32 2.12 -29.94 -7.61
N TRP A 33 2.21 -31.24 -7.72
CA TRP A 33 1.09 -32.13 -7.47
C TRP A 33 1.13 -32.60 -6.02
N LEU A 34 -0.04 -32.57 -5.37
CA LEU A 34 -0.20 -32.97 -3.99
C LEU A 34 -1.35 -33.97 -3.87
N ARG A 35 -1.20 -34.96 -2.99
CA ARG A 35 -2.23 -35.98 -2.73
C ARG A 35 -2.32 -36.27 -1.24
N THR A 36 -3.54 -36.40 -0.73
CA THR A 36 -3.78 -36.84 0.63
C THR A 36 -5.01 -37.73 0.70
N ASP A 37 -4.98 -38.70 1.58
CA ASP A 37 -6.14 -39.54 1.88
C ASP A 37 -6.76 -39.03 3.18
N PHE A 38 -8.09 -39.02 3.25
CA PHE A 38 -8.81 -38.60 4.45
C PHE A 38 -10.12 -39.39 4.64
N GLU A 39 -10.55 -39.49 5.90
CA GLU A 39 -11.84 -40.12 6.22
C GLU A 39 -12.86 -39.04 6.63
N VAL A 40 -14.06 -39.13 6.08
CA VAL A 40 -15.16 -38.23 6.44
C VAL A 40 -15.88 -38.81 7.64
N PRO A 41 -16.10 -38.04 8.71
CA PRO A 41 -16.93 -38.46 9.85
C PRO A 41 -18.32 -38.91 9.39
N ALA A 42 -18.85 -39.99 10.01
CA ALA A 42 -20.08 -40.64 9.57
C ALA A 42 -21.31 -39.69 9.51
N ASN A 43 -21.36 -38.73 10.40
CA ASN A 43 -22.42 -37.70 10.47
C ASN A 43 -22.33 -36.68 9.33
N LEU A 44 -21.20 -36.57 8.63
CA LEU A 44 -20.96 -35.62 7.52
C LEU A 44 -20.94 -36.29 6.15
N SER A 45 -20.86 -37.60 6.07
CA SER A 45 -20.66 -38.36 4.82
C SER A 45 -21.83 -38.32 3.83
N LYS A 46 -23.01 -37.88 4.25
CA LYS A 46 -24.22 -37.84 3.43
C LYS A 46 -24.62 -36.44 2.95
N GLN A 47 -23.78 -35.44 3.16
CA GLN A 47 -24.07 -34.06 2.77
C GLN A 47 -22.87 -33.45 2.01
N SER A 48 -23.14 -32.47 1.16
CA SER A 48 -22.07 -31.71 0.50
C SER A 48 -21.32 -30.87 1.51
N LEU A 49 -19.99 -30.79 1.36
CA LEU A 49 -19.10 -30.05 2.23
C LEU A 49 -18.37 -28.97 1.40
N LEU A 50 -17.95 -27.92 2.08
CA LEU A 50 -17.13 -26.83 1.49
C LEU A 50 -15.71 -26.90 2.05
N LEU A 51 -14.75 -26.80 1.16
CA LEU A 51 -13.35 -26.58 1.56
C LEU A 51 -13.19 -25.14 2.02
N ASP A 52 -12.68 -24.96 3.23
CA ASP A 52 -12.38 -23.66 3.83
C ASP A 52 -10.98 -23.68 4.46
N GLY A 53 -10.45 -22.50 4.78
CA GLY A 53 -9.11 -22.32 5.34
C GLY A 53 -8.26 -21.36 4.51
N SER A 54 -7.05 -21.11 4.97
CA SER A 54 -6.12 -20.22 4.25
C SER A 54 -5.45 -20.94 3.09
N ILE A 55 -5.64 -20.45 1.87
CA ILE A 55 -4.98 -20.96 0.66
C ILE A 55 -4.31 -19.79 -0.05
N ASN A 56 -3.00 -19.87 -0.23
CA ASN A 56 -2.20 -18.90 -0.96
C ASN A 56 -1.36 -19.59 -2.03
N VAL A 57 -1.92 -19.68 -3.23
CA VAL A 57 -1.26 -20.23 -4.41
C VAL A 57 -1.71 -19.45 -5.64
N GLN A 58 -0.92 -19.45 -6.70
CA GLN A 58 -1.25 -18.75 -7.93
C GLN A 58 -2.48 -19.35 -8.64
N ASN A 59 -2.54 -20.68 -8.68
CA ASN A 59 -3.67 -21.42 -9.21
C ASN A 59 -3.77 -22.76 -8.48
N ILE A 60 -4.99 -23.26 -8.31
CA ILE A 60 -5.27 -24.57 -7.74
C ILE A 60 -6.38 -25.27 -8.50
N GLU A 61 -6.14 -26.52 -8.83
CA GLU A 61 -7.14 -27.43 -9.34
C GLU A 61 -7.25 -28.61 -8.38
N LEU A 62 -8.47 -29.05 -8.09
CA LEU A 62 -8.74 -30.13 -7.13
C LEU A 62 -9.51 -31.29 -7.79
N TRP A 63 -9.18 -32.50 -7.36
CA TRP A 63 -9.91 -33.73 -7.72
C TRP A 63 -10.25 -34.51 -6.45
N LEU A 64 -11.53 -34.85 -6.31
CA LEU A 64 -12.01 -35.73 -5.26
C LEU A 64 -12.27 -37.11 -5.86
N ASN A 65 -11.59 -38.13 -5.34
CA ASN A 65 -11.73 -39.53 -5.83
C ASN A 65 -11.61 -39.66 -7.36
N GLY A 66 -10.72 -38.85 -7.98
CA GLY A 66 -10.49 -38.84 -9.42
C GLY A 66 -11.41 -37.90 -10.21
N THR A 67 -12.44 -37.32 -9.60
CA THR A 67 -13.35 -36.38 -10.27
C THR A 67 -12.91 -34.94 -10.01
N LYS A 68 -12.72 -34.17 -11.08
CA LYS A 68 -12.35 -32.74 -10.97
C LYS A 68 -13.47 -31.93 -10.33
N LEU A 69 -13.12 -31.12 -9.35
CA LEU A 69 -14.04 -30.19 -8.70
C LEU A 69 -14.03 -28.84 -9.43
N THR A 70 -15.20 -28.25 -9.60
CA THR A 70 -15.35 -26.90 -10.15
C THR A 70 -15.40 -25.90 -9.02
N PRO A 71 -14.58 -24.84 -9.03
CA PRO A 71 -14.65 -23.80 -8.02
C PRO A 71 -15.98 -23.05 -8.12
N LEU A 72 -16.54 -22.69 -6.97
CA LEU A 72 -17.69 -21.81 -6.86
C LEU A 72 -17.32 -20.35 -7.23
N PRO A 73 -18.29 -19.48 -7.52
CA PRO A 73 -18.05 -18.05 -7.72
C PRO A 73 -17.28 -17.38 -6.57
N SER A 74 -17.45 -17.90 -5.34
CA SER A 74 -16.70 -17.50 -4.13
C SER A 74 -15.25 -17.97 -4.11
N LYS A 75 -14.76 -18.64 -5.15
CA LYS A 75 -13.46 -19.35 -5.25
C LYS A 75 -13.27 -20.49 -4.22
N LYS A 76 -14.32 -20.89 -3.52
CA LYS A 76 -14.34 -22.08 -2.66
C LYS A 76 -14.66 -23.33 -3.50
N PHE A 77 -14.29 -24.51 -3.00
CA PHE A 77 -14.60 -25.78 -3.64
C PHE A 77 -15.66 -26.51 -2.84
N GLU A 78 -16.71 -26.97 -3.55
CA GLU A 78 -17.69 -27.89 -2.99
C GLU A 78 -17.24 -29.33 -3.23
N PHE A 79 -17.40 -30.14 -2.19
CA PHE A 79 -17.21 -31.58 -2.18
C PHE A 79 -18.62 -32.22 -2.20
N PRO A 80 -19.17 -32.55 -3.37
CA PRO A 80 -20.54 -33.02 -3.48
C PRO A 80 -20.76 -34.34 -2.74
N ALA A 81 -21.86 -34.49 -2.02
CA ALA A 81 -22.20 -35.70 -1.27
C ALA A 81 -22.10 -36.99 -2.11
N ARG A 82 -22.47 -36.93 -3.39
CA ARG A 82 -22.39 -38.06 -4.34
C ARG A 82 -20.98 -38.56 -4.63
N LEU A 83 -19.97 -37.71 -4.42
CA LEU A 83 -18.56 -38.06 -4.64
C LEU A 83 -17.85 -38.48 -3.34
N LEU A 84 -18.42 -38.12 -2.16
CA LEU A 84 -17.84 -38.46 -0.87
C LEU A 84 -18.05 -39.95 -0.55
N LYS A 85 -17.00 -40.56 -0.03
CA LYS A 85 -16.95 -41.94 0.46
C LYS A 85 -16.52 -41.92 1.92
N ARG A 86 -16.45 -43.07 2.57
CA ARG A 86 -15.85 -43.17 3.90
C ARG A 86 -14.36 -42.80 3.86
N LYS A 87 -13.63 -43.41 2.93
CA LYS A 87 -12.23 -43.06 2.62
C LYS A 87 -12.20 -42.31 1.30
N ASN A 88 -11.55 -41.17 1.29
CA ASN A 88 -11.45 -40.30 0.14
C ASN A 88 -10.02 -39.97 -0.17
N GLN A 89 -9.75 -39.69 -1.43
CA GLN A 89 -8.49 -39.14 -1.89
C GLN A 89 -8.72 -37.76 -2.48
N LEU A 90 -7.97 -36.79 -1.99
CA LEU A 90 -7.90 -35.45 -2.53
C LEU A 90 -6.59 -35.27 -3.27
N THR A 91 -6.69 -34.88 -4.52
CA THR A 91 -5.53 -34.52 -5.35
C THR A 91 -5.61 -33.04 -5.67
N ALA A 92 -4.49 -32.33 -5.50
CA ALA A 92 -4.35 -30.93 -5.85
C ALA A 92 -3.22 -30.76 -6.87
N ARG A 93 -3.48 -30.00 -7.93
CA ARG A 93 -2.48 -29.44 -8.82
C ARG A 93 -2.32 -27.98 -8.47
N VAL A 94 -1.16 -27.58 -8.00
CA VAL A 94 -0.88 -26.25 -7.47
C VAL A 94 0.18 -25.58 -8.32
N VAL A 95 -0.10 -24.36 -8.78
CA VAL A 95 0.84 -23.52 -9.51
C VAL A 95 1.47 -22.51 -8.52
N ILE A 96 2.80 -22.54 -8.46
CA ILE A 96 3.59 -21.66 -7.61
C ILE A 96 4.44 -20.77 -8.50
N HIS A 97 4.20 -19.46 -8.49
CA HIS A 97 4.90 -18.50 -9.35
C HIS A 97 5.90 -17.63 -8.61
N TRP A 98 5.69 -17.34 -7.33
CA TRP A 98 6.59 -16.51 -6.52
C TRP A 98 6.14 -16.45 -5.07
N GLY A 99 7.13 -16.22 -4.19
CA GLY A 99 6.88 -16.11 -2.77
C GLY A 99 6.58 -17.43 -2.07
N SER A 100 6.00 -17.34 -0.89
CA SER A 100 5.56 -18.48 -0.10
C SER A 100 4.16 -18.91 -0.55
N ALA A 101 4.00 -20.18 -0.89
CA ALA A 101 2.71 -20.80 -1.15
C ALA A 101 2.32 -21.73 -0.01
N TRP A 102 1.03 -21.79 0.32
CA TRP A 102 0.53 -22.68 1.39
C TRP A 102 -0.90 -23.14 1.15
N LEU A 103 -1.20 -24.30 1.73
CA LEU A 103 -2.52 -24.87 1.91
C LEU A 103 -2.76 -25.06 3.41
N GLY A 104 -3.54 -24.16 4.02
CA GLY A 104 -3.74 -24.04 5.45
C GLY A 104 -2.59 -23.31 6.17
N THR A 105 -2.89 -22.73 7.32
CA THR A 105 -1.95 -22.22 8.32
C THR A 105 -2.32 -22.79 9.68
N ASP A 106 -1.51 -22.57 10.70
CA ASP A 106 -1.83 -23.00 12.07
C ASP A 106 -3.09 -22.31 12.60
N GLU A 107 -3.27 -21.01 12.25
CA GLU A 107 -4.43 -20.20 12.65
C GLU A 107 -5.66 -20.49 11.78
N GLN A 108 -5.46 -20.83 10.51
CA GLN A 108 -6.52 -21.11 9.54
C GLN A 108 -6.23 -22.39 8.77
N PRO A 109 -6.34 -23.57 9.43
CA PRO A 109 -6.09 -24.85 8.79
C PRO A 109 -7.10 -25.16 7.69
N LEU A 110 -6.78 -26.10 6.80
CA LEU A 110 -7.75 -26.62 5.85
C LEU A 110 -8.81 -27.43 6.60
N ILE A 111 -10.06 -27.06 6.39
CA ILE A 111 -11.22 -27.76 6.94
C ILE A 111 -12.24 -28.10 5.85
N LEU A 112 -12.99 -29.17 6.04
CA LEU A 112 -14.24 -29.40 5.33
C LEU A 112 -15.41 -29.06 6.26
N THR A 113 -16.27 -28.15 5.84
CA THR A 113 -17.38 -27.63 6.64
C THR A 113 -18.71 -27.83 5.91
N THR A 114 -19.80 -27.93 6.66
CA THR A 114 -21.16 -27.89 6.12
C THR A 114 -21.47 -26.52 5.52
N GLN A 115 -22.44 -26.43 4.60
CA GLN A 115 -22.82 -25.16 3.96
C GLN A 115 -23.25 -24.08 4.97
N ASN A 116 -23.81 -24.47 6.11
CA ASN A 116 -24.18 -23.55 7.18
C ASN A 116 -23.06 -23.27 8.21
N GLY A 117 -21.88 -23.89 8.02
CA GLY A 117 -20.72 -23.71 8.92
C GLY A 117 -20.84 -24.36 10.31
N MET A 118 -21.93 -25.06 10.61
CA MET A 118 -22.18 -25.58 11.97
C MET A 118 -21.35 -26.81 12.34
N GLN A 119 -20.89 -27.55 11.33
CA GLN A 119 -20.05 -28.73 11.55
C GLN A 119 -18.88 -28.69 10.59
N SER A 120 -17.72 -29.05 11.09
CA SER A 120 -16.49 -29.12 10.28
C SER A 120 -15.54 -30.16 10.83
N PHE A 121 -14.57 -30.57 10.01
CA PHE A 121 -13.42 -31.35 10.45
C PHE A 121 -12.17 -30.90 9.69
N ARG A 122 -11.01 -31.08 10.30
CA ARG A 122 -9.75 -30.67 9.75
C ARG A 122 -9.20 -31.72 8.80
N LEU A 123 -8.50 -31.29 7.75
CA LEU A 123 -7.72 -32.13 6.86
C LEU A 123 -6.26 -32.17 7.36
N ASP A 124 -6.05 -32.88 8.49
CA ASP A 124 -4.75 -32.92 9.17
C ASP A 124 -3.84 -34.08 8.70
N ASN A 125 -4.27 -34.87 7.76
CA ASN A 125 -3.46 -35.96 7.21
C ASN A 125 -2.24 -35.42 6.47
N PRO A 126 -1.11 -36.11 6.53
CA PRO A 126 0.05 -35.77 5.71
C PRO A 126 -0.28 -35.79 4.22
N TRP A 127 0.38 -34.93 3.46
CA TRP A 127 0.27 -34.91 2.01
C TRP A 127 1.53 -35.49 1.36
N LYS A 128 1.34 -36.27 0.32
CA LYS A 128 2.41 -36.61 -0.60
C LYS A 128 2.50 -35.53 -1.67
N PHE A 129 3.71 -35.21 -2.13
CA PHE A 129 3.89 -34.21 -3.17
C PHE A 129 4.99 -34.60 -4.16
N ASN A 130 4.83 -34.10 -5.40
CA ASN A 130 5.85 -34.23 -6.44
C ASN A 130 5.82 -32.95 -7.31
N ALA A 131 7.00 -32.31 -7.42
CA ALA A 131 7.21 -31.06 -8.16
C ALA A 131 7.92 -31.27 -9.51
N THR A 132 8.10 -32.53 -9.94
CA THR A 132 8.86 -32.86 -11.17
C THR A 132 8.02 -33.49 -12.28
N LEU A 133 6.70 -33.61 -12.06
CA LEU A 133 5.82 -34.27 -13.04
C LEU A 133 5.49 -33.42 -14.25
N GLU A 134 5.60 -32.09 -14.12
CA GLU A 134 5.44 -31.16 -15.22
C GLU A 134 6.73 -30.39 -15.47
N PRO A 135 6.99 -29.92 -16.67
CA PRO A 135 8.13 -29.05 -16.93
C PRO A 135 8.11 -27.83 -16.03
N GLU A 136 9.28 -27.37 -15.64
CA GLU A 136 9.40 -26.07 -14.95
C GLU A 136 8.72 -24.98 -15.79
N LEU A 137 7.95 -24.15 -15.13
CA LEU A 137 7.41 -22.96 -15.80
C LEU A 137 8.60 -22.08 -16.22
N PRO A 138 8.53 -21.43 -17.38
CA PRO A 138 9.58 -20.49 -17.77
C PRO A 138 9.79 -19.54 -16.62
N GLY A 139 11.04 -19.42 -16.16
CA GLY A 139 11.40 -18.63 -14.99
C GLY A 139 10.78 -17.26 -15.07
N TRP A 140 10.09 -16.84 -14.01
CA TRP A 140 9.52 -15.50 -13.93
C TRP A 140 10.67 -14.51 -14.06
N GLN A 141 10.80 -13.90 -15.22
CA GLN A 141 11.64 -12.71 -15.31
C GLN A 141 10.91 -11.59 -14.57
N ASN A 142 11.50 -11.12 -13.49
CA ASN A 142 10.95 -10.01 -12.73
C ASN A 142 11.09 -8.72 -13.55
N TYR A 143 10.21 -8.59 -14.53
CA TYR A 143 10.18 -7.42 -15.41
C TYR A 143 9.94 -6.11 -14.66
N TYR A 144 9.34 -6.16 -13.46
CA TYR A 144 9.15 -4.97 -12.63
C TYR A 144 10.45 -4.31 -12.18
N ASN A 145 11.50 -5.11 -11.99
CA ASN A 145 12.82 -4.63 -11.57
C ASN A 145 13.83 -4.56 -12.72
N THR A 146 13.39 -4.85 -13.95
CA THR A 146 14.24 -4.73 -15.13
C THR A 146 14.16 -3.31 -15.69
N HIS A 147 15.32 -2.70 -15.90
CA HIS A 147 15.40 -1.33 -16.42
C HIS A 147 14.63 -1.17 -17.73
N THR A 148 13.88 -0.09 -17.85
CA THR A 148 13.13 0.34 -19.03
C THR A 148 11.95 -0.53 -19.46
N VAL A 149 11.78 -1.75 -18.96
CA VAL A 149 10.73 -2.67 -19.45
C VAL A 149 9.32 -2.10 -19.23
N ILE A 150 9.01 -1.61 -18.04
CA ILE A 150 7.70 -0.99 -17.77
C ILE A 150 7.48 0.25 -18.65
N TYR A 151 8.50 1.09 -18.80
CA TYR A 151 8.44 2.26 -19.67
C TYR A 151 8.15 1.83 -21.12
N ASN A 152 8.93 0.88 -21.67
CA ASN A 152 8.80 0.44 -23.05
C ASN A 152 7.47 -0.25 -23.33
N ALA A 153 6.97 -1.06 -22.37
CA ALA A 153 5.76 -1.85 -22.58
C ALA A 153 4.46 -1.08 -22.26
N MET A 154 4.48 -0.13 -21.32
CA MET A 154 3.27 0.50 -20.81
C MET A 154 3.18 2.00 -21.06
N ILE A 155 4.31 2.72 -21.11
CA ILE A 155 4.31 4.19 -21.28
C ILE A 155 4.61 4.59 -22.71
N HIS A 156 5.68 4.03 -23.31
CA HIS A 156 6.08 4.36 -24.66
C HIS A 156 4.97 4.18 -25.72
N PRO A 157 4.13 3.12 -25.69
CA PRO A 157 3.02 2.96 -26.63
C PRO A 157 1.94 4.05 -26.50
N LEU A 158 1.87 4.76 -25.37
CA LEU A 158 0.93 5.86 -25.17
C LEU A 158 1.44 7.21 -25.68
N MET A 159 2.73 7.31 -26.03
CA MET A 159 3.37 8.58 -26.42
C MET A 159 2.68 9.33 -27.57
N PRO A 160 2.08 8.65 -28.57
CA PRO A 160 1.30 9.33 -29.63
C PRO A 160 -0.02 9.94 -29.13
N TYR A 161 -0.46 9.61 -27.92
CA TYR A 161 -1.76 10.05 -27.41
C TYR A 161 -1.66 11.45 -26.80
N SER A 162 -2.55 12.35 -27.22
CA SER A 162 -2.63 13.68 -26.62
C SER A 162 -3.33 13.65 -25.28
N MET A 163 -2.76 14.28 -24.26
CA MET A 163 -3.35 14.37 -22.92
C MET A 163 -3.22 15.79 -22.35
N ARG A 164 -4.04 16.13 -21.36
CA ARG A 164 -4.03 17.44 -20.69
C ARG A 164 -3.09 17.50 -19.50
N GLY A 165 -2.66 16.37 -18.98
CA GLY A 165 -1.77 16.30 -17.82
C GLY A 165 -1.64 14.88 -17.28
N ILE A 166 -0.82 14.72 -16.27
CA ILE A 166 -0.52 13.43 -15.63
C ILE A 166 -0.79 13.57 -14.14
N PHE A 167 -1.47 12.57 -13.58
CA PHE A 167 -1.64 12.38 -12.14
C PHE A 167 -0.71 11.25 -11.67
N TRP A 168 0.20 11.58 -10.76
CA TRP A 168 1.17 10.62 -10.23
C TRP A 168 0.87 10.28 -8.78
N TYR A 169 0.33 9.09 -8.56
CA TYR A 169 -0.02 8.59 -7.23
C TYR A 169 0.84 7.38 -6.88
N GLN A 170 2.03 7.63 -6.37
CA GLN A 170 3.05 6.62 -6.03
C GLN A 170 4.07 7.23 -5.06
N GLY A 171 4.74 6.40 -4.26
CA GLY A 171 5.85 6.80 -3.41
C GLY A 171 6.18 5.79 -2.31
N GLU A 172 5.25 4.97 -1.92
CA GLU A 172 5.31 4.07 -0.76
C GLU A 172 6.55 3.17 -0.80
N ASN A 173 6.86 2.59 -1.95
CA ASN A 173 8.03 1.71 -2.12
C ASN A 173 9.37 2.46 -2.15
N ASN A 174 9.33 3.79 -2.14
CA ASN A 174 10.51 4.66 -2.09
C ASN A 174 10.78 5.22 -0.68
N VAL A 175 9.95 4.88 0.31
CA VAL A 175 10.17 5.23 1.72
C VAL A 175 11.53 4.68 2.18
N GLY A 176 12.32 5.54 2.86
CA GLY A 176 13.72 5.28 3.19
C GLY A 176 14.72 5.57 2.05
N LYS A 177 14.23 6.03 0.88
CA LYS A 177 15.05 6.43 -0.27
C LYS A 177 14.68 7.86 -0.74
N ALA A 178 14.24 8.72 0.18
CA ALA A 178 13.76 10.07 -0.14
C ALA A 178 14.80 10.90 -0.91
N LYS A 179 16.06 10.86 -0.50
CA LYS A 179 17.16 11.55 -1.19
C LYS A 179 17.30 11.11 -2.67
N GLN A 180 17.13 9.83 -2.94
CA GLN A 180 17.11 9.32 -4.32
C GLN A 180 15.85 9.80 -5.07
N TYR A 181 14.71 9.79 -4.41
CA TYR A 181 13.43 10.21 -4.99
C TYR A 181 13.42 11.68 -5.39
N GLN A 182 14.11 12.55 -4.64
CA GLN A 182 14.30 13.97 -5.00
C GLN A 182 14.90 14.18 -6.38
N SER A 183 15.71 13.23 -6.87
CA SER A 183 16.28 13.27 -8.22
C SER A 183 15.50 12.43 -9.24
N LEU A 184 14.86 11.33 -8.81
CA LEU A 184 14.14 10.44 -9.72
C LEU A 184 12.80 11.02 -10.18
N LEU A 185 12.03 11.66 -9.31
CA LEU A 185 10.74 12.25 -9.68
C LEU A 185 10.89 13.33 -10.75
N PRO A 186 11.81 14.31 -10.62
CA PRO A 186 12.06 15.27 -11.70
C PRO A 186 12.48 14.64 -13.03
N LYS A 187 13.35 13.63 -12.99
CA LYS A 187 13.78 12.91 -14.18
C LYS A 187 12.63 12.16 -14.86
N LEU A 188 11.72 11.59 -14.08
CA LEU A 188 10.53 10.96 -14.61
C LEU A 188 9.63 11.99 -15.31
N ILE A 189 9.38 13.14 -14.68
CA ILE A 189 8.59 14.25 -15.24
C ILE A 189 9.20 14.71 -16.57
N GLU A 190 10.51 14.96 -16.59
CA GLU A 190 11.23 15.39 -17.77
C GLU A 190 11.19 14.34 -18.89
N SER A 191 11.49 13.08 -18.56
CA SER A 191 11.47 11.96 -19.51
C SER A 191 10.11 11.81 -20.19
N TRP A 192 9.03 11.93 -19.44
CA TRP A 192 7.68 11.81 -19.99
C TRP A 192 7.33 13.04 -20.85
N ARG A 193 7.69 14.25 -20.43
CA ARG A 193 7.50 15.47 -21.23
C ARG A 193 8.23 15.40 -22.58
N ILE A 194 9.46 14.90 -22.58
CA ILE A 194 10.23 14.66 -23.80
C ILE A 194 9.53 13.61 -24.68
N GLY A 195 9.11 12.49 -24.10
CA GLY A 195 8.47 11.40 -24.83
C GLY A 195 7.14 11.80 -25.45
N PHE A 196 6.24 12.42 -24.69
CA PHE A 196 4.93 12.87 -25.18
C PHE A 196 5.00 14.08 -26.13
N LYS A 197 6.11 14.83 -26.16
CA LYS A 197 6.32 15.98 -27.07
C LYS A 197 5.22 17.05 -27.00
N GLN A 198 4.62 17.23 -25.83
CA GLN A 198 3.56 18.22 -25.59
C GLN A 198 4.05 19.40 -24.72
N GLY A 199 5.33 19.69 -24.76
CA GLY A 199 5.96 20.76 -23.97
C GLY A 199 5.95 20.48 -22.47
N ASN A 200 5.74 21.52 -21.67
CA ASN A 200 5.65 21.39 -20.21
C ASN A 200 4.28 20.82 -19.80
N LEU A 201 4.01 19.56 -20.19
CA LEU A 201 2.79 18.84 -19.82
C LEU A 201 2.56 18.92 -18.32
N PRO A 202 1.36 19.34 -17.85
CA PRO A 202 1.03 19.42 -16.43
C PRO A 202 1.25 18.09 -15.71
N PHE A 203 1.91 18.13 -14.55
CA PHE A 203 2.20 16.94 -13.76
C PHE A 203 1.82 17.18 -12.30
N ILE A 204 0.81 16.45 -11.81
CA ILE A 204 0.30 16.61 -10.45
C ILE A 204 0.67 15.38 -9.64
N THR A 205 1.48 15.59 -8.60
CA THR A 205 1.90 14.55 -7.66
C THR A 205 0.92 14.48 -6.49
N ILE A 206 0.45 13.28 -6.17
CA ILE A 206 -0.32 13.01 -4.93
C ILE A 206 0.70 12.61 -3.87
N GLN A 207 0.79 13.40 -2.81
CA GLN A 207 1.69 13.17 -1.69
C GLN A 207 1.22 11.96 -0.88
N LEU A 208 2.14 11.24 -0.19
CA LEU A 208 1.79 10.10 0.65
C LEU A 208 0.80 10.49 1.75
N ALA A 209 -0.24 9.70 1.90
CA ALA A 209 -1.19 9.81 3.00
C ALA A 209 -0.52 9.44 4.35
N ASN A 210 -1.16 9.78 5.44
CA ASN A 210 -0.74 9.34 6.78
C ASN A 210 -0.95 7.82 6.93
N TYR A 211 0.00 7.16 7.59
CA TYR A 211 0.02 5.70 7.74
C TYR A 211 0.77 5.31 9.00
N MET A 212 0.56 4.10 9.52
CA MET A 212 1.16 3.56 10.74
C MET A 212 0.64 4.22 12.03
N LYS A 213 1.20 3.81 13.17
CA LYS A 213 0.81 4.30 14.49
C LYS A 213 1.25 5.76 14.68
N ARG A 214 0.39 6.55 15.32
CA ARG A 214 0.76 7.91 15.76
C ARG A 214 1.88 7.87 16.79
N ALA A 215 2.84 8.76 16.65
CA ALA A 215 3.90 8.96 17.61
C ALA A 215 3.42 9.90 18.74
N SER A 216 3.79 9.59 19.98
CA SER A 216 3.52 10.45 21.15
C SER A 216 4.47 11.66 21.21
N GLU A 217 5.65 11.51 20.63
CA GLU A 217 6.70 12.54 20.61
C GLU A 217 7.21 12.77 19.18
N PRO A 218 7.82 13.95 18.87
CA PRO A 218 8.43 14.17 17.58
C PRO A 218 9.57 13.18 17.35
N LEU A 219 9.51 12.47 16.23
CA LEU A 219 10.53 11.49 15.83
C LEU A 219 10.95 11.74 14.37
N GLU A 220 12.09 11.20 14.00
CA GLU A 220 12.47 11.13 12.59
C GLU A 220 11.54 10.19 11.83
N SER A 221 11.12 10.59 10.63
CA SER A 221 10.15 9.88 9.84
C SER A 221 10.58 9.81 8.38
N LYS A 222 10.88 8.59 7.94
CA LYS A 222 11.17 8.33 6.51
C LYS A 222 9.97 8.60 5.61
N TRP A 223 8.78 8.54 6.18
CA TRP A 223 7.53 8.86 5.49
C TRP A 223 7.40 10.36 5.25
N ALA A 224 7.76 11.17 6.26
CA ALA A 224 7.80 12.63 6.15
C ALA A 224 8.89 13.10 5.18
N GLU A 225 10.09 12.49 5.22
CA GLU A 225 11.16 12.77 4.26
C GLU A 225 10.70 12.52 2.81
N LEU A 226 9.93 11.46 2.58
CA LEU A 226 9.43 11.19 1.22
C LEU A 226 8.34 12.17 0.81
N ARG A 227 7.45 12.61 1.71
CA ARG A 227 6.50 13.70 1.44
C ARG A 227 7.22 14.99 1.07
N GLU A 228 8.30 15.31 1.76
CA GLU A 228 9.16 16.45 1.41
C GLU A 228 9.74 16.29 0.00
N ALA A 229 10.29 15.10 -0.32
CA ALA A 229 10.83 14.81 -1.64
C ALA A 229 9.76 14.96 -2.75
N GLN A 230 8.52 14.55 -2.48
CA GLN A 230 7.40 14.77 -3.39
C GLN A 230 7.05 16.26 -3.55
N ALA A 231 7.05 17.03 -2.46
CA ALA A 231 6.79 18.47 -2.49
C ALA A 231 7.86 19.26 -3.25
N MET A 232 9.10 18.79 -3.27
CA MET A 232 10.18 19.40 -4.07
C MET A 232 9.90 19.42 -5.58
N SER A 233 8.98 18.61 -6.08
CA SER A 233 8.54 18.66 -7.49
C SER A 233 7.95 20.01 -7.85
N LEU A 234 7.41 20.77 -6.91
CA LEU A 234 6.85 22.12 -7.12
C LEU A 234 7.89 23.16 -7.61
N ARG A 235 9.19 22.85 -7.52
CA ARG A 235 10.26 23.70 -8.08
C ARG A 235 10.31 23.65 -9.61
N TYR A 236 9.64 22.69 -10.23
CA TYR A 236 9.61 22.52 -11.68
C TYR A 236 8.39 23.20 -12.28
N PRO A 237 8.51 23.79 -13.48
CA PRO A 237 7.38 24.48 -14.11
C PRO A 237 6.24 23.49 -14.38
N ASN A 238 5.02 24.01 -14.28
CA ASN A 238 3.79 23.28 -14.58
C ASN A 238 3.63 21.96 -13.81
N THR A 239 3.98 21.98 -12.51
CA THR A 239 3.77 20.89 -11.57
C THR A 239 2.81 21.30 -10.47
N GLY A 240 2.03 20.33 -9.97
CA GLY A 240 1.10 20.49 -8.85
C GLY A 240 1.31 19.43 -7.78
N LEU A 241 0.78 19.70 -6.60
CA LEU A 241 0.83 18.79 -5.46
C LEU A 241 -0.54 18.69 -4.80
N VAL A 242 -0.97 17.46 -4.56
CA VAL A 242 -2.17 17.15 -3.75
C VAL A 242 -1.73 16.54 -2.43
N THR A 243 -2.04 17.23 -1.35
CA THR A 243 -1.76 16.75 0.01
C THR A 243 -2.86 15.81 0.49
N THR A 244 -2.48 14.64 1.02
CA THR A 244 -3.41 13.59 1.51
C THR A 244 -3.08 13.13 2.93
N ILE A 245 -2.30 13.92 3.65
CA ILE A 245 -1.75 13.64 4.98
C ILE A 245 -2.81 13.43 6.07
N ASP A 246 -4.05 13.82 5.81
CA ASP A 246 -5.20 13.83 6.74
C ASP A 246 -6.25 12.75 6.41
N ILE A 247 -6.10 12.01 5.32
CA ILE A 247 -7.11 11.07 4.82
C ILE A 247 -6.60 9.62 4.68
N GLY A 248 -5.46 9.32 5.28
CA GLY A 248 -4.90 7.98 5.36
C GLY A 248 -5.52 7.12 6.47
N GLU A 249 -5.08 5.90 6.58
CA GLU A 249 -5.53 4.91 7.57
C GLU A 249 -4.33 4.31 8.31
N THR A 250 -4.44 4.19 9.64
CA THR A 250 -3.36 3.70 10.51
C THR A 250 -2.86 2.31 10.10
N ASN A 251 -3.77 1.42 9.72
CA ASN A 251 -3.48 0.00 9.49
C ASN A 251 -3.57 -0.41 8.01
N ASP A 252 -3.85 0.53 7.11
CA ASP A 252 -3.93 0.25 5.68
C ASP A 252 -3.15 1.31 4.90
N ILE A 253 -2.10 0.86 4.20
CA ILE A 253 -1.29 1.71 3.33
C ILE A 253 -2.07 2.22 2.10
N HIS A 254 -3.20 1.57 1.78
CA HIS A 254 -4.09 1.93 0.67
C HIS A 254 -5.36 2.63 1.20
N PRO A 255 -5.32 3.94 1.49
CA PRO A 255 -6.45 4.64 2.08
C PRO A 255 -7.69 4.54 1.20
N ARG A 256 -8.85 4.28 1.82
CA ARG A 256 -10.14 4.09 1.12
C ARG A 256 -10.75 5.40 0.65
N ASN A 257 -10.39 6.51 1.27
CA ASN A 257 -10.94 7.83 0.93
C ASN A 257 -10.41 8.34 -0.43
N LYS A 258 -10.86 7.74 -1.51
CA LYS A 258 -10.51 8.18 -2.88
C LYS A 258 -11.36 9.38 -3.36
N LEU A 259 -12.46 9.67 -2.68
CA LEU A 259 -13.31 10.81 -3.01
C LEU A 259 -12.57 12.13 -2.78
N ASP A 260 -11.97 12.32 -1.59
CA ASP A 260 -11.23 13.54 -1.30
C ASP A 260 -9.93 13.63 -2.12
N VAL A 261 -9.28 12.51 -2.41
CA VAL A 261 -8.16 12.50 -3.38
C VAL A 261 -8.63 13.06 -4.73
N GLY A 262 -9.77 12.57 -5.25
CA GLY A 262 -10.33 13.02 -6.52
C GLY A 262 -10.75 14.50 -6.50
N ARG A 263 -11.36 14.97 -5.41
CA ARG A 263 -11.75 16.38 -5.24
C ARG A 263 -10.52 17.31 -5.25
N ARG A 264 -9.49 16.98 -4.49
CA ARG A 264 -8.25 17.76 -4.42
C ARG A 264 -7.49 17.73 -5.75
N LEU A 265 -7.49 16.60 -6.45
CA LEU A 265 -6.94 16.49 -7.81
C LEU A 265 -7.69 17.40 -8.77
N TYR A 266 -9.00 17.41 -8.71
CA TYR A 266 -9.84 18.30 -9.54
C TYR A 266 -9.48 19.76 -9.27
N GLN A 267 -9.44 20.21 -8.00
CA GLN A 267 -9.09 21.59 -7.65
C GLN A 267 -7.67 21.94 -8.14
N GLN A 268 -6.71 21.06 -7.93
CA GLN A 268 -5.33 21.29 -8.40
C GLN A 268 -5.24 21.33 -9.94
N ALA A 269 -6.01 20.49 -10.63
CA ALA A 269 -6.06 20.49 -12.08
C ALA A 269 -6.76 21.77 -12.62
N GLN A 270 -7.85 22.21 -11.97
CA GLN A 270 -8.48 23.48 -12.31
C GLN A 270 -7.47 24.63 -12.22
N SER A 271 -6.78 24.74 -11.09
CA SER A 271 -5.77 25.79 -10.86
C SER A 271 -4.62 25.76 -11.86
N LEU A 272 -4.08 24.57 -12.13
CA LEU A 272 -2.84 24.43 -12.92
C LEU A 272 -3.08 24.46 -14.43
N VAL A 273 -4.25 24.00 -14.88
CA VAL A 273 -4.50 23.71 -16.31
C VAL A 273 -5.55 24.63 -16.93
N TYR A 274 -6.53 25.04 -16.15
CA TYR A 274 -7.73 25.71 -16.69
C TYR A 274 -7.91 27.15 -16.21
N ASP A 275 -7.71 27.41 -14.91
CA ASP A 275 -7.93 28.74 -14.34
C ASP A 275 -6.96 29.00 -13.18
N ALA A 276 -5.93 29.77 -13.43
CA ALA A 276 -4.89 30.12 -12.44
C ALA A 276 -5.41 30.99 -11.28
N SER A 277 -6.63 31.52 -11.35
CA SER A 277 -7.26 32.27 -10.23
C SER A 277 -7.74 31.35 -9.12
N ILE A 278 -7.94 30.06 -9.40
CA ILE A 278 -8.34 29.05 -8.43
C ILE A 278 -7.13 28.60 -7.60
N ILE A 279 -7.27 28.58 -6.27
CA ILE A 279 -6.26 28.02 -5.40
C ILE A 279 -6.45 26.50 -5.34
N GLY A 280 -5.52 25.77 -5.95
CA GLY A 280 -5.60 24.32 -6.06
C GLY A 280 -4.86 23.54 -4.96
N ARG A 281 -4.18 24.25 -4.03
CA ARG A 281 -3.34 23.65 -2.99
C ARG A 281 -3.57 24.33 -1.67
N GLY A 282 -3.40 23.59 -0.57
CA GLY A 282 -3.51 24.12 0.78
C GLY A 282 -2.33 25.00 1.21
N PRO A 283 -2.38 25.55 2.43
CA PRO A 283 -1.33 26.42 2.96
C PRO A 283 0.04 25.79 2.77
N THR A 284 0.96 26.54 2.19
CA THR A 284 2.32 26.12 1.87
C THR A 284 3.30 27.03 2.58
N PHE A 285 4.24 26.46 3.31
CA PHE A 285 5.24 27.25 4.03
C PHE A 285 5.97 28.23 3.11
N ARG A 286 6.00 29.50 3.53
CA ARG A 286 6.71 30.58 2.84
C ARG A 286 7.96 31.00 3.59
N LYS A 287 7.80 31.39 4.86
CA LYS A 287 8.89 31.80 5.77
C LYS A 287 8.45 31.64 7.21
N MET A 288 9.41 31.73 8.13
CA MET A 288 9.16 31.92 9.54
C MET A 288 9.93 33.12 10.08
N GLU A 289 9.49 33.67 11.19
CA GLU A 289 10.16 34.70 11.98
C GLU A 289 10.21 34.27 13.45
N ILE A 290 11.34 34.50 14.11
CA ILE A 290 11.52 34.21 15.53
C ILE A 290 11.15 35.46 16.31
N GLU A 291 10.18 35.38 17.21
CA GLU A 291 9.64 36.47 18.04
C GLU A 291 9.89 36.12 19.52
N GLY A 292 11.16 36.23 19.96
CA GLY A 292 11.56 35.85 21.32
C GLY A 292 11.47 34.31 21.49
N ASP A 293 10.57 33.86 22.35
CA ASP A 293 10.30 32.44 22.61
C ASP A 293 9.31 31.79 21.65
N LYS A 294 8.83 32.56 20.65
CA LYS A 294 7.81 32.11 19.69
C LYS A 294 8.35 32.06 18.26
N ILE A 295 7.71 31.29 17.44
CA ILE A 295 7.90 31.30 15.98
C ILE A 295 6.59 31.68 15.31
N ARG A 296 6.65 32.72 14.46
CA ARG A 296 5.58 33.11 13.55
C ARG A 296 5.82 32.49 12.18
N ILE A 297 4.80 31.86 11.63
CA ILE A 297 4.87 31.11 10.35
C ILE A 297 3.95 31.77 9.34
N TYR A 298 4.50 32.05 8.17
CA TYR A 298 3.79 32.64 7.04
C TYR A 298 3.57 31.59 5.95
N PHE A 299 2.41 31.62 5.35
CA PHE A 299 2.00 30.66 4.31
C PHE A 299 1.61 31.36 3.01
N ASP A 300 1.84 30.69 1.91
CA ASP A 300 1.17 30.93 0.62
C ASP A 300 -0.08 30.03 0.52
N ASN A 301 -0.96 30.33 -0.41
CA ASN A 301 -2.18 29.55 -0.70
C ASN A 301 -3.19 29.50 0.48
N VAL A 302 -3.26 30.56 1.25
CA VAL A 302 -4.18 30.66 2.38
C VAL A 302 -5.64 30.90 1.96
N SER A 303 -5.88 31.27 0.67
CA SER A 303 -7.19 31.62 0.16
C SER A 303 -7.85 32.77 0.98
N GLY A 304 -9.04 32.59 1.48
CA GLY A 304 -9.72 33.58 2.36
C GLY A 304 -9.28 33.49 3.84
N GLY A 305 -8.21 32.77 4.17
CA GLY A 305 -7.66 32.64 5.52
C GLY A 305 -7.35 31.22 5.94
N LEU A 306 -6.73 31.09 7.11
CA LEU A 306 -6.42 29.83 7.76
C LEU A 306 -7.57 29.40 8.68
N LYS A 307 -7.79 28.10 8.80
CA LYS A 307 -8.73 27.50 9.76
C LYS A 307 -8.27 26.14 10.24
N THR A 308 -8.80 25.71 11.37
CA THR A 308 -8.71 24.32 11.81
C THR A 308 -10.01 23.59 11.50
N LYS A 309 -9.92 22.33 11.08
CA LYS A 309 -11.09 21.54 10.67
C LYS A 309 -12.02 21.19 11.84
N ASP A 310 -11.45 21.03 13.02
CA ASP A 310 -12.13 20.63 14.26
C ASP A 310 -12.43 21.79 15.21
N GLY A 311 -11.97 22.99 14.91
CA GLY A 311 -12.09 24.17 15.77
C GLY A 311 -11.11 24.21 16.93
N ASP A 312 -10.28 23.20 17.09
CA ASP A 312 -9.19 23.14 18.07
C ASP A 312 -8.01 24.04 17.65
N GLN A 313 -7.00 24.16 18.53
CA GLN A 313 -5.73 24.78 18.14
C GLN A 313 -5.07 23.99 16.98
N PRO A 314 -4.25 24.65 16.13
CA PRO A 314 -3.46 23.96 15.11
C PRO A 314 -2.55 22.90 15.71
N LYS A 315 -2.53 21.69 15.14
CA LYS A 315 -1.84 20.51 15.68
C LYS A 315 -0.61 20.14 14.84
N SER A 316 0.23 19.27 15.40
CA SER A 316 1.41 18.67 14.76
C SER A 316 2.52 19.66 14.37
N PHE A 317 2.66 20.73 15.13
CA PHE A 317 3.83 21.57 15.10
C PHE A 317 4.85 21.11 16.14
N ALA A 318 6.12 21.05 15.75
CA ALA A 318 7.24 20.76 16.65
C ALA A 318 8.34 21.77 16.45
N ILE A 319 8.93 22.28 17.54
CA ILE A 319 10.01 23.26 17.51
C ILE A 319 11.25 22.72 18.22
N ALA A 320 12.41 23.22 17.82
CA ALA A 320 13.70 22.86 18.42
C ALA A 320 14.59 24.09 18.62
N GLY A 321 15.41 24.05 19.66
CA GLY A 321 16.49 24.98 19.95
C GLY A 321 17.83 24.53 19.36
N SER A 322 18.90 25.09 19.87
CA SER A 322 20.28 24.78 19.47
C SER A 322 20.72 23.34 19.78
N ASP A 323 20.00 22.65 20.64
CA ASP A 323 20.20 21.23 20.97
C ASP A 323 19.70 20.29 19.87
N GLN A 324 18.96 20.83 18.88
CA GLN A 324 18.37 20.09 17.76
C GLN A 324 17.31 19.05 18.19
N GLN A 325 16.81 19.14 19.44
CA GLN A 325 15.75 18.26 19.91
C GLN A 325 14.38 18.89 19.66
N PHE A 326 13.50 18.17 18.96
CA PHE A 326 12.16 18.64 18.68
C PHE A 326 11.19 18.28 19.81
N TYR A 327 10.38 19.25 20.19
CA TYR A 327 9.27 19.09 21.12
C TYR A 327 7.97 19.55 20.47
N TRP A 328 6.87 18.85 20.73
CA TRP A 328 5.56 19.36 20.35
C TRP A 328 5.32 20.72 20.99
N THR A 329 4.69 21.61 20.25
CA THR A 329 4.33 22.93 20.76
C THR A 329 3.23 22.80 21.80
N ASP A 330 3.37 23.51 22.92
CA ASP A 330 2.35 23.59 23.97
C ASP A 330 1.17 24.45 23.50
N THR A 331 1.45 25.43 22.66
CA THR A 331 0.45 26.33 22.09
C THR A 331 0.72 26.59 20.62
N ALA A 332 -0.35 26.56 19.84
CA ALA A 332 -0.39 27.02 18.47
C ALA A 332 -1.71 27.75 18.22
N TYR A 333 -1.67 28.94 17.61
CA TYR A 333 -2.88 29.69 17.27
C TYR A 333 -2.77 30.43 15.95
N ILE A 334 -3.94 30.66 15.34
CA ILE A 334 -4.05 31.44 14.12
C ILE A 334 -4.11 32.91 14.49
N GLU A 335 -3.27 33.73 13.86
CA GLU A 335 -3.28 35.18 13.98
C GLU A 335 -3.26 35.78 12.56
N GLY A 336 -4.44 36.21 12.08
CA GLY A 336 -4.62 36.61 10.70
C GLY A 336 -4.34 35.47 9.73
N GLU A 337 -3.39 35.65 8.82
CA GLU A 337 -2.94 34.63 7.85
C GLU A 337 -1.66 33.91 8.28
N THR A 338 -1.34 33.96 9.57
CA THR A 338 -0.14 33.35 10.16
C THR A 338 -0.50 32.35 11.25
N ILE A 339 0.44 31.47 11.57
CA ILE A 339 0.40 30.63 12.76
C ILE A 339 1.51 31.08 13.70
N VAL A 340 1.19 31.22 14.98
CA VAL A 340 2.19 31.45 16.02
C VAL A 340 2.25 30.23 16.92
N VAL A 341 3.47 29.74 17.16
CA VAL A 341 3.71 28.55 17.99
C VAL A 341 4.77 28.82 19.05
N TYR A 342 4.63 28.16 20.21
CA TYR A 342 5.70 28.12 21.22
C TYR A 342 5.63 26.87 22.08
N SER A 343 6.71 26.58 22.81
CA SER A 343 6.78 25.56 23.84
C SER A 343 7.68 26.00 24.99
N ASP A 344 7.21 25.77 26.22
CA ASP A 344 7.98 26.05 27.44
C ASP A 344 9.30 25.25 27.49
N LYS A 345 9.37 24.14 26.77
CA LYS A 345 10.59 23.31 26.65
C LYS A 345 11.65 23.93 25.75
N VAL A 346 11.30 24.91 24.91
CA VAL A 346 12.19 25.48 23.88
C VAL A 346 12.13 27.04 23.98
N PRO A 347 12.75 27.63 24.98
CA PRO A 347 12.70 29.10 25.18
C PRO A 347 13.44 29.89 24.10
N ASN A 348 14.32 29.27 23.35
CA ASN A 348 15.04 29.88 22.23
C ASN A 348 14.91 29.03 20.99
N PRO A 349 13.73 29.02 20.30
CA PRO A 349 13.50 28.21 19.14
C PRO A 349 14.27 28.73 17.92
N ILE A 350 14.83 27.81 17.13
CA ILE A 350 15.55 28.13 15.88
C ILE A 350 15.04 27.34 14.69
N SER A 351 14.26 26.29 14.94
CA SER A 351 13.73 25.45 13.86
C SER A 351 12.33 24.94 14.18
N LEU A 352 11.62 24.61 13.12
CA LEU A 352 10.21 24.22 13.16
C LEU A 352 9.93 23.11 12.15
N ARG A 353 9.07 22.17 12.55
CA ARG A 353 8.49 21.14 11.69
C ARG A 353 6.97 21.13 11.80
N TYR A 354 6.27 20.89 10.69
CA TYR A 354 4.81 20.70 10.66
C TYR A 354 4.47 19.39 9.96
N GLY A 355 3.62 18.57 10.60
CA GLY A 355 3.20 17.29 10.04
C GLY A 355 4.35 16.31 9.79
N TRP A 356 5.47 16.45 10.52
CA TRP A 356 6.69 15.66 10.34
C TRP A 356 6.62 14.37 11.17
N ALA A 357 5.81 13.43 10.70
CA ALA A 357 5.64 12.09 11.29
C ALA A 357 5.04 11.14 10.23
N ASP A 358 5.05 9.84 10.52
CA ASP A 358 4.41 8.85 9.64
C ASP A 358 2.88 9.07 9.58
N ASN A 359 2.28 9.29 10.75
CA ASN A 359 0.84 9.49 10.92
C ASN A 359 0.55 10.68 11.85
N PRO A 360 0.82 11.93 11.40
CA PRO A 360 0.57 13.12 12.21
C PRO A 360 -0.93 13.41 12.32
N GLU A 361 -1.33 14.02 13.44
CA GLU A 361 -2.68 14.53 13.61
C GLU A 361 -2.77 15.98 13.10
N VAL A 362 -3.06 16.15 11.82
CA VAL A 362 -3.13 17.48 11.20
C VAL A 362 -4.57 17.99 11.10
N ASN A 363 -4.77 19.28 11.36
CA ASN A 363 -6.08 19.92 11.29
C ASN A 363 -6.04 21.32 10.66
N LEU A 364 -4.88 21.79 10.16
CA LEU A 364 -4.72 23.10 9.54
C LEU A 364 -5.10 23.06 8.06
N TYR A 365 -5.98 23.99 7.65
CA TYR A 365 -6.53 24.11 6.30
C TYR A 365 -6.62 25.59 5.87
N ASN A 366 -6.75 25.80 4.57
CA ASN A 366 -7.22 27.09 4.06
C ASN A 366 -8.76 27.12 3.97
N SER A 367 -9.31 28.28 3.56
CA SER A 367 -10.76 28.45 3.41
C SER A 367 -11.40 27.51 2.38
N ASP A 368 -10.63 26.99 1.41
CA ASP A 368 -11.10 26.08 0.35
C ASP A 368 -11.06 24.60 0.78
N ASP A 369 -10.94 24.31 2.08
CA ASP A 369 -10.87 22.96 2.65
C ASP A 369 -9.68 22.12 2.14
N LEU A 370 -8.58 22.77 1.80
CA LEU A 370 -7.33 22.10 1.43
C LEU A 370 -6.36 22.09 2.61
N PRO A 371 -5.83 20.90 2.99
CA PRO A 371 -4.93 20.75 4.13
C PRO A 371 -3.57 21.37 3.87
N ALA A 372 -2.94 21.91 4.91
CA ALA A 372 -1.60 22.46 4.84
C ALA A 372 -0.56 21.39 4.45
N VAL A 373 0.35 21.80 3.60
CA VAL A 373 1.46 20.96 3.14
C VAL A 373 2.46 20.77 4.28
N PRO A 374 2.87 19.53 4.63
CA PRO A 374 3.88 19.32 5.66
C PRO A 374 5.25 19.87 5.24
N PHE A 375 6.02 20.35 6.19
CA PHE A 375 7.31 20.95 5.93
C PHE A 375 8.25 20.87 7.15
N ARG A 376 9.53 21.15 6.93
CA ARG A 376 10.52 21.47 7.94
C ARG A 376 11.35 22.69 7.54
N THR A 377 11.94 23.34 8.52
CA THR A 377 12.84 24.49 8.31
C THR A 377 14.30 24.13 8.55
N ASP A 378 14.55 22.99 9.18
CA ASP A 378 15.88 22.47 9.42
C ASP A 378 16.42 21.69 8.21
N ASN A 379 17.75 21.51 8.19
CA ASN A 379 18.47 20.66 7.27
C ASN A 379 19.33 19.62 8.05
N TRP A 380 18.95 19.36 9.28
CA TRP A 380 19.63 18.39 10.14
C TRP A 380 19.34 16.98 9.66
N ASN A 381 20.34 16.09 9.75
CA ASN A 381 20.26 14.68 9.33
C ASN A 381 20.02 13.78 10.53
#